data_72c2bb23cc9a73ec81389b7ad68c81ab
#
_entry.id   72c2bb23cc9a73ec81389b7ad68c81ab
#
_cell.length_a   1.000
_cell.length_b   1.000
_cell.length_c   1.000
_cell.angle_alpha   90.00
_cell.angle_beta   90.00
_cell.angle_gamma   90.00
#
_symmetry.space_group_name_H-M   'P 1'
#
loop_
_entity.id
_entity.type
_entity.pdbx_description
1 polymer ?
#
loop_
_entity_poly.entity_id
_entity_poly.type
_entity_poly.pdbx_seq_one_letter_code
_entity_poly.pdbx_strand_id
1 'polypeptide(L)'
;LELLYRRYRDGYPMERGGICEEAEMQRQELDEFLQNMIREGYLENTDPGEEIRLTDFGKAQGAECLSRHQNLTQFIQLVCGVDEKTAEENACRIEHVISGEMAEGFAGFLKYGDQAERRVRNSNLRFKYAPGRYPCRMCLYQPEIRYPRKLAEEQGWFEEQAELEIGREKSYVWLELREAAEKEFWYFTEMGWRKAVREGNRLRIPTDVFRFLFFQNEPIGEGECLTAWTGSGESEPEIEKENCRELNIHIW
;
A
#
# COMPACT_ATOMS: atom_id res chain seq x y z
N LEU A 1 0.44 -17.81 19.53
CA LEU A 1 1.37 -16.80 20.03
C LEU A 1 0.61 -15.62 20.64
N GLU A 2 -0.40 -15.09 19.97
CA GLU A 2 -1.25 -13.99 20.45
C GLU A 2 -1.85 -14.28 21.83
N LEU A 3 -2.49 -15.43 22.03
CA LEU A 3 -3.05 -15.85 23.30
C LEU A 3 -2.00 -15.84 24.42
N LEU A 4 -0.82 -16.40 24.16
CA LEU A 4 0.28 -16.42 25.12
C LEU A 4 0.77 -15.01 25.47
N TYR A 5 0.88 -14.14 24.47
CA TYR A 5 1.27 -12.75 24.73
C TYR A 5 0.20 -11.97 25.48
N ARG A 6 -1.09 -12.17 25.19
CA ARG A 6 -2.20 -11.55 25.91
C ARG A 6 -2.17 -11.95 27.39
N ARG A 7 -2.02 -13.24 27.70
CA ARG A 7 -1.90 -13.72 29.08
C ARG A 7 -0.69 -13.12 29.79
N TYR A 8 0.48 -13.08 29.12
CA TYR A 8 1.69 -12.47 29.64
C TYR A 8 1.49 -10.98 29.95
N ARG A 9 0.94 -10.22 29.02
CA ARG A 9 0.69 -8.77 29.16
C ARG A 9 -0.26 -8.47 30.31
N ASP A 10 -1.29 -9.28 30.46
CA ASP A 10 -2.39 -9.06 31.43
C ASP A 10 -2.08 -9.72 32.80
N GLY A 11 -0.91 -10.35 32.94
CA GLY A 11 -0.45 -10.92 34.18
C GLY A 11 -1.16 -12.22 34.58
N TYR A 12 -1.77 -12.92 33.62
CA TYR A 12 -2.37 -14.24 33.88
C TYR A 12 -1.29 -15.33 33.96
N PRO A 13 -1.53 -16.38 34.79
CA PRO A 13 -0.63 -17.50 34.89
C PRO A 13 -0.36 -18.16 33.53
N MET A 14 0.93 -18.41 33.23
CA MET A 14 1.36 -19.04 31.99
C MET A 14 1.44 -20.56 32.13
N GLU A 15 0.46 -21.14 32.78
CA GLU A 15 0.32 -22.58 33.02
C GLU A 15 -0.40 -23.28 31.89
N ARG A 16 0.08 -24.47 31.51
CA ARG A 16 -0.49 -25.27 30.43
C ARG A 16 -1.99 -25.57 30.59
N GLY A 17 -2.45 -25.79 31.85
CA GLY A 17 -3.86 -26.06 32.15
C GLY A 17 -4.77 -24.92 31.75
N GLY A 18 -4.47 -23.70 32.22
CA GLY A 18 -5.27 -22.52 31.90
C GLY A 18 -5.23 -22.14 30.42
N ILE A 19 -4.09 -22.43 29.74
CA ILE A 19 -3.98 -22.20 28.29
C ILE A 19 -4.80 -23.23 27.51
N CYS A 20 -4.83 -24.53 27.92
CA CYS A 20 -5.69 -25.53 27.31
C CYS A 20 -7.17 -25.17 27.40
N GLU A 21 -7.62 -24.67 28.56
CA GLU A 21 -9.01 -24.27 28.77
C GLU A 21 -9.40 -23.08 27.87
N GLU A 22 -8.55 -22.06 27.80
CA GLU A 22 -8.82 -20.85 27.03
C GLU A 22 -8.70 -21.08 25.51
N ALA A 23 -7.77 -21.95 25.07
CA ALA A 23 -7.60 -22.31 23.66
C ALA A 23 -8.54 -23.46 23.19
N GLU A 24 -9.34 -24.04 24.11
CA GLU A 24 -10.18 -25.21 23.83
C GLU A 24 -9.40 -26.39 23.20
N MET A 25 -8.12 -26.58 23.61
CA MET A 25 -7.19 -27.56 23.07
C MET A 25 -6.93 -28.70 24.04
N GLN A 26 -6.67 -29.90 23.50
CA GLN A 26 -6.17 -31.02 24.30
C GLN A 26 -4.70 -30.78 24.71
N ARG A 27 -4.31 -31.32 25.88
CA ARG A 27 -2.95 -31.13 26.42
C ARG A 27 -1.84 -31.59 25.47
N GLN A 28 -2.04 -32.71 24.82
CA GLN A 28 -1.07 -33.26 23.88
C GLN A 28 -0.88 -32.32 22.66
N GLU A 29 -1.97 -31.80 22.14
CA GLU A 29 -1.96 -30.85 21.03
C GLU A 29 -1.27 -29.54 21.40
N LEU A 30 -1.53 -29.02 22.61
CA LEU A 30 -0.84 -27.86 23.12
C LEU A 30 0.69 -28.11 23.27
N ASP A 31 1.09 -29.26 23.80
CA ASP A 31 2.51 -29.60 23.98
C ASP A 31 3.24 -29.67 22.61
N GLU A 32 2.63 -30.23 21.58
CA GLU A 32 3.16 -30.24 20.21
C GLU A 32 3.30 -28.80 19.65
N PHE A 33 2.31 -27.98 19.88
CA PHE A 33 2.32 -26.57 19.47
C PHE A 33 3.41 -25.77 20.18
N LEU A 34 3.56 -25.95 21.50
CA LEU A 34 4.63 -25.29 22.29
C LEU A 34 6.02 -25.72 21.83
N GLN A 35 6.22 -27.00 21.49
CA GLN A 35 7.50 -27.49 20.97
C GLN A 35 7.86 -26.81 19.61
N ASN A 36 6.87 -26.57 18.76
CA ASN A 36 7.09 -25.81 17.53
C ASN A 36 7.49 -24.37 17.82
N MET A 37 6.80 -23.70 18.74
CA MET A 37 7.12 -22.33 19.14
C MET A 37 8.51 -22.20 19.80
N ILE A 38 8.96 -23.22 20.55
CA ILE A 38 10.33 -23.27 21.09
C ILE A 38 11.35 -23.38 19.95
N ARG A 39 11.09 -24.25 18.95
CA ARG A 39 11.99 -24.40 17.80
C ARG A 39 12.09 -23.14 16.95
N GLU A 40 11.02 -22.38 16.87
CA GLU A 40 10.96 -21.10 16.15
C GLU A 40 11.50 -19.93 16.98
N GLY A 41 11.86 -20.18 18.25
CA GLY A 41 12.47 -19.17 19.12
C GLY A 41 11.49 -18.20 19.79
N TYR A 42 10.21 -18.45 19.75
CA TYR A 42 9.19 -17.65 20.45
C TYR A 42 9.13 -17.91 21.95
N LEU A 43 9.42 -19.14 22.36
CA LEU A 43 9.39 -19.58 23.75
C LEU A 43 10.78 -20.04 24.23
N GLU A 44 11.03 -19.85 25.52
CA GLU A 44 12.16 -20.45 26.18
C GLU A 44 11.93 -21.96 26.31
N ASN A 45 13.02 -22.75 26.32
CA ASN A 45 12.94 -24.18 26.60
C ASN A 45 12.67 -24.37 28.09
N THR A 46 11.48 -24.81 28.45
CA THR A 46 11.06 -25.06 29.84
C THR A 46 10.61 -26.51 30.02
N ASP A 47 10.79 -27.05 31.20
CA ASP A 47 10.31 -28.38 31.52
C ASP A 47 8.78 -28.47 31.54
N PRO A 48 8.19 -29.65 31.28
CA PRO A 48 6.73 -29.82 31.21
C PRO A 48 5.93 -29.38 32.45
N GLY A 49 6.58 -29.23 33.59
CA GLY A 49 5.95 -28.76 34.84
C GLY A 49 6.15 -27.29 35.15
N GLU A 50 6.93 -26.58 34.35
CA GLU A 50 7.20 -25.14 34.54
C GLU A 50 6.26 -24.25 33.79
N GLU A 51 6.21 -22.98 34.21
CA GLU A 51 5.49 -21.92 33.47
C GLU A 51 6.11 -21.68 32.10
N ILE A 52 5.28 -21.47 31.13
CA ILE A 52 5.69 -21.10 29.78
C ILE A 52 6.25 -19.68 29.78
N ARG A 53 7.42 -19.48 29.16
CA ARG A 53 8.08 -18.18 29.09
C ARG A 53 8.28 -17.75 27.63
N LEU A 54 7.85 -16.54 27.34
CA LEU A 54 8.12 -15.90 26.05
C LEU A 54 9.55 -15.36 26.03
N THR A 55 10.28 -15.63 24.96
CA THR A 55 11.52 -14.92 24.66
C THR A 55 11.24 -13.44 24.35
N ASP A 56 12.26 -12.60 24.29
CA ASP A 56 12.06 -11.20 23.88
C ASP A 56 11.57 -11.11 22.44
N PHE A 57 12.00 -12.02 21.56
CA PHE A 57 11.48 -12.19 20.23
C PHE A 57 9.99 -12.60 20.24
N GLY A 58 9.63 -13.60 21.06
CA GLY A 58 8.25 -14.03 21.23
C GLY A 58 7.32 -12.93 21.76
N LYS A 59 7.82 -12.10 22.69
CA LYS A 59 7.05 -10.92 23.17
C LYS A 59 6.84 -9.89 22.08
N ALA A 60 7.87 -9.57 21.29
CA ALA A 60 7.77 -8.62 20.20
C ALA A 60 6.78 -9.09 19.12
N GLN A 61 6.90 -10.35 18.70
CA GLN A 61 6.00 -10.93 17.69
C GLN A 61 4.56 -11.11 18.22
N GLY A 62 4.41 -11.49 19.48
CA GLY A 62 3.10 -11.59 20.12
C GLY A 62 2.39 -10.23 20.23
N ALA A 63 3.15 -9.18 20.54
CA ALA A 63 2.63 -7.81 20.55
C ALA A 63 2.16 -7.36 19.17
N GLU A 64 2.92 -7.67 18.12
CA GLU A 64 2.58 -7.37 16.74
C GLU A 64 1.31 -8.12 16.31
N CYS A 65 1.22 -9.44 16.57
CA CYS A 65 0.02 -10.24 16.28
C CYS A 65 -1.22 -9.66 16.96
N LEU A 66 -1.15 -9.37 18.25
CA LEU A 66 -2.27 -8.80 18.98
C LEU A 66 -2.68 -7.43 18.46
N SER A 67 -1.72 -6.56 18.14
CA SER A 67 -2.01 -5.25 17.56
C SER A 67 -2.68 -5.38 16.19
N ARG A 68 -2.23 -6.29 15.35
CA ARG A 68 -2.81 -6.58 14.04
C ARG A 68 -4.24 -7.06 14.17
N HIS A 69 -4.49 -8.02 15.06
CA HIS A 69 -5.83 -8.53 15.36
C HIS A 69 -6.78 -7.41 15.81
N GLN A 70 -6.36 -6.61 16.79
CA GLN A 70 -7.17 -5.52 17.31
C GLN A 70 -7.49 -4.45 16.26
N ASN A 71 -6.51 -4.08 15.45
CA ASN A 71 -6.73 -3.11 14.35
C ASN A 71 -7.71 -3.67 13.32
N LEU A 72 -7.60 -4.95 12.97
CA LEU A 72 -8.55 -5.59 12.05
C LEU A 72 -9.96 -5.64 12.62
N THR A 73 -10.12 -6.05 13.87
CA THR A 73 -11.41 -6.10 14.54
C THR A 73 -12.08 -4.72 14.53
N GLN A 74 -11.35 -3.69 14.94
CA GLN A 74 -11.88 -2.32 14.94
C GLN A 74 -12.21 -1.81 13.54
N PHE A 75 -11.35 -2.07 12.56
CA PHE A 75 -11.60 -1.70 11.17
C PHE A 75 -12.86 -2.36 10.63
N ILE A 76 -13.04 -3.67 10.86
CA ILE A 76 -14.22 -4.43 10.43
C ILE A 76 -15.49 -3.89 11.10
N GLN A 77 -15.45 -3.62 12.41
CA GLN A 77 -16.59 -3.02 13.12
C GLN A 77 -16.99 -1.67 12.51
N LEU A 78 -16.02 -0.76 12.33
CA LEU A 78 -16.28 0.59 11.85
C LEU A 78 -16.76 0.65 10.41
N VAL A 79 -16.16 -0.17 9.55
CA VAL A 79 -16.43 -0.12 8.11
C VAL A 79 -17.63 -0.97 7.70
N CYS A 80 -17.79 -2.14 8.31
CA CYS A 80 -18.88 -3.07 7.97
C CYS A 80 -20.12 -2.92 8.87
N GLY A 81 -20.01 -2.18 10.00
CA GLY A 81 -21.12 -1.97 10.92
C GLY A 81 -21.59 -3.27 11.61
N VAL A 82 -20.72 -4.25 11.76
CA VAL A 82 -21.01 -5.53 12.44
C VAL A 82 -20.70 -5.45 13.93
N ASP A 83 -21.27 -6.37 14.71
CA ASP A 83 -20.97 -6.47 16.14
C ASP A 83 -19.53 -6.97 16.39
N GLU A 84 -19.05 -6.80 17.62
CA GLU A 84 -17.70 -7.11 18.04
C GLU A 84 -17.36 -8.59 17.82
N LYS A 85 -18.25 -9.49 18.17
CA LYS A 85 -18.03 -10.94 18.01
C LYS A 85 -17.84 -11.33 16.54
N THR A 86 -18.70 -10.83 15.68
CA THR A 86 -18.59 -11.04 14.23
C THR A 86 -17.30 -10.44 13.67
N ALA A 87 -16.90 -9.27 14.16
CA ALA A 87 -15.65 -8.64 13.76
C ALA A 87 -14.42 -9.44 14.20
N GLU A 88 -14.37 -9.90 15.46
CA GLU A 88 -13.30 -10.75 16.01
C GLU A 88 -13.15 -12.06 15.24
N GLU A 89 -14.26 -12.78 14.99
CA GLU A 89 -14.25 -14.02 14.23
C GLU A 89 -13.69 -13.83 12.80
N ASN A 90 -14.03 -12.73 12.15
CA ASN A 90 -13.52 -12.43 10.81
C ASN A 90 -12.06 -11.92 10.85
N ALA A 91 -11.71 -11.09 11.80
CA ALA A 91 -10.33 -10.64 11.99
C ALA A 91 -9.39 -11.84 12.17
N CYS A 92 -9.72 -12.79 13.04
CA CYS A 92 -8.97 -14.02 13.27
C CYS A 92 -8.74 -14.83 11.99
N ARG A 93 -9.73 -14.87 11.08
CA ARG A 93 -9.61 -15.62 9.81
C ARG A 93 -8.73 -14.94 8.78
N ILE A 94 -8.74 -13.60 8.72
CA ILE A 94 -8.04 -12.84 7.68
C ILE A 94 -6.66 -12.33 8.09
N GLU A 95 -6.36 -12.20 9.37
CA GLU A 95 -5.06 -11.67 9.86
C GLU A 95 -3.85 -12.47 9.36
N HIS A 96 -4.03 -13.78 9.11
CA HIS A 96 -2.97 -14.66 8.64
C HIS A 96 -2.75 -14.62 7.12
N VAL A 97 -3.66 -14.01 6.37
CA VAL A 97 -3.60 -13.97 4.90
C VAL A 97 -3.37 -12.57 4.34
N ILE A 98 -3.51 -11.52 5.14
CA ILE A 98 -3.24 -10.15 4.71
C ILE A 98 -1.74 -9.85 4.74
N SER A 99 -1.30 -8.99 3.81
CA SER A 99 0.07 -8.49 3.83
C SER A 99 0.29 -7.45 4.94
N GLY A 100 1.56 -7.23 5.32
CA GLY A 100 1.93 -6.16 6.26
C GLY A 100 1.45 -4.78 5.79
N GLU A 101 1.57 -4.49 4.49
CA GLU A 101 1.08 -3.23 3.91
C GLU A 101 -0.43 -3.04 4.10
N MET A 102 -1.23 -4.10 3.99
CA MET A 102 -2.66 -4.04 4.26
C MET A 102 -2.94 -3.76 5.74
N ALA A 103 -2.23 -4.43 6.64
CA ALA A 103 -2.37 -4.22 8.08
C ALA A 103 -2.02 -2.77 8.49
N GLU A 104 -0.95 -2.22 7.93
CA GLU A 104 -0.57 -0.80 8.10
C GLU A 104 -1.63 0.15 7.53
N GLY A 105 -2.24 -0.17 6.40
CA GLY A 105 -3.34 0.59 5.80
C GLY A 105 -4.56 0.65 6.71
N PHE A 106 -4.95 -0.46 7.34
CA PHE A 106 -6.04 -0.51 8.32
C PHE A 106 -5.72 0.31 9.58
N ALA A 107 -4.50 0.17 10.13
CA ALA A 107 -4.06 0.97 11.26
C ALA A 107 -4.03 2.48 10.94
N GLY A 108 -3.57 2.84 9.76
CA GLY A 108 -3.59 4.22 9.26
C GLY A 108 -5.01 4.78 9.15
N PHE A 109 -5.95 3.99 8.61
CA PHE A 109 -7.35 4.38 8.56
C PHE A 109 -7.96 4.63 9.95
N LEU A 110 -7.69 3.73 10.90
CA LEU A 110 -8.17 3.87 12.28
C LEU A 110 -7.61 5.11 12.97
N LYS A 111 -6.35 5.45 12.68
CA LYS A 111 -5.68 6.61 13.29
C LYS A 111 -6.12 7.94 12.70
N TYR A 112 -6.31 8.02 11.40
CA TYR A 112 -6.54 9.28 10.69
C TYR A 112 -7.96 9.40 10.13
N GLY A 113 -8.73 8.32 10.13
CA GLY A 113 -10.10 8.29 9.63
C GLY A 113 -10.18 8.78 8.17
N ASP A 114 -11.08 9.70 7.93
CA ASP A 114 -11.31 10.28 6.60
C ASP A 114 -10.16 11.15 6.08
N GLN A 115 -9.23 11.52 6.95
CA GLN A 115 -8.01 12.26 6.60
C GLN A 115 -6.87 11.32 6.19
N ALA A 116 -7.04 10.00 6.28
CA ALA A 116 -6.05 9.06 5.80
C ALA A 116 -5.86 9.22 4.28
N GLU A 117 -4.65 9.52 3.87
CA GLU A 117 -4.29 9.51 2.45
C GLU A 117 -4.48 8.09 1.89
N ARG A 118 -5.31 7.98 0.86
CA ARG A 118 -5.57 6.71 0.18
C ARG A 118 -4.83 6.70 -1.15
N ARG A 119 -3.70 6.03 -1.19
CA ARG A 119 -2.89 5.90 -2.39
C ARG A 119 -3.09 4.52 -3.01
N VAL A 120 -3.45 4.50 -4.28
CA VAL A 120 -3.61 3.29 -5.07
C VAL A 120 -2.57 3.27 -6.18
N ARG A 121 -1.90 2.12 -6.34
CA ARG A 121 -0.92 1.85 -7.41
C ARG A 121 -1.46 0.81 -8.37
N ASN A 122 -0.85 0.72 -9.52
CA ASN A 122 -1.11 -0.33 -10.53
C ASN A 122 -2.60 -0.43 -10.89
N SER A 123 -3.28 0.71 -11.06
CA SER A 123 -4.72 0.75 -11.28
C SER A 123 -5.10 1.24 -12.68
N ASN A 124 -6.08 0.58 -13.27
CA ASN A 124 -6.76 1.07 -14.47
C ASN A 124 -7.94 2.01 -14.17
N LEU A 125 -8.16 2.36 -12.90
CA LEU A 125 -9.18 3.28 -12.39
C LEU A 125 -10.64 2.90 -12.65
N ARG A 126 -10.93 1.72 -13.20
CA ARG A 126 -12.29 1.27 -13.54
C ARG A 126 -13.22 1.10 -12.33
N PHE A 127 -12.66 0.92 -11.14
CA PHE A 127 -13.45 0.85 -9.91
C PHE A 127 -14.07 2.20 -9.52
N LYS A 128 -13.55 3.31 -10.09
CA LYS A 128 -14.02 4.67 -9.79
C LYS A 128 -14.65 5.34 -11.01
N TYR A 129 -14.15 5.07 -12.21
CA TYR A 129 -14.59 5.73 -13.46
C TYR A 129 -15.22 4.74 -14.44
N ALA A 130 -16.31 5.14 -15.06
CA ALA A 130 -16.85 4.44 -16.23
C ALA A 130 -15.88 4.56 -17.43
N PRO A 131 -15.93 3.62 -18.40
CA PRO A 131 -15.19 3.80 -19.65
C PRO A 131 -15.55 5.10 -20.33
N GLY A 132 -14.55 5.87 -20.73
CA GLY A 132 -14.75 7.20 -21.33
C GLY A 132 -13.48 8.03 -21.31
N ARG A 133 -13.60 9.29 -21.70
CA ARG A 133 -12.53 10.29 -21.72
C ARG A 133 -12.88 11.43 -20.79
N TYR A 134 -11.94 11.78 -19.93
CA TYR A 134 -12.11 12.77 -18.88
C TYR A 134 -11.00 13.82 -18.98
N PRO A 135 -11.33 15.11 -18.98
CA PRO A 135 -10.33 16.14 -18.96
C PRO A 135 -9.60 16.12 -17.61
N CYS A 136 -8.29 16.34 -17.66
CA CYS A 136 -7.48 16.55 -16.48
C CYS A 136 -6.42 17.62 -16.77
N ARG A 137 -5.75 18.10 -15.74
CA ARG A 137 -4.59 18.98 -15.90
C ARG A 137 -3.32 18.22 -15.55
N MET A 138 -2.22 18.59 -16.21
CA MET A 138 -0.91 18.08 -15.90
C MET A 138 0.01 19.17 -15.37
N CYS A 139 0.85 18.81 -14.43
CA CYS A 139 1.98 19.58 -13.97
C CYS A 139 3.23 18.69 -13.94
N LEU A 140 4.34 19.26 -14.39
CA LEU A 140 5.63 18.58 -14.33
C LEU A 140 6.51 19.32 -13.30
N TYR A 141 6.87 18.60 -12.23
CA TYR A 141 7.65 19.17 -11.14
C TYR A 141 9.10 18.71 -11.15
N GLN A 142 9.98 19.59 -10.64
CA GLN A 142 11.33 19.20 -10.26
C GLN A 142 11.27 18.18 -9.10
N PRO A 143 12.24 17.26 -8.99
CA PRO A 143 12.21 16.21 -7.98
C PRO A 143 12.51 16.70 -6.54
N GLU A 144 12.37 17.98 -6.27
CA GLU A 144 12.57 18.57 -4.94
C GLU A 144 11.37 18.35 -4.03
N ILE A 145 11.64 17.85 -2.82
CA ILE A 145 10.61 17.57 -1.80
C ILE A 145 10.15 18.85 -1.06
N ARG A 146 10.73 20.03 -1.36
CA ARG A 146 10.43 21.28 -0.62
C ARG A 146 9.22 22.01 -1.21
N TYR A 147 8.37 22.49 -0.33
CA TYR A 147 7.26 23.38 -0.70
C TYR A 147 7.69 24.86 -0.70
N PRO A 148 7.16 25.71 -1.61
CA PRO A 148 6.30 25.32 -2.74
C PRO A 148 7.06 24.51 -3.80
N ARG A 149 6.40 23.52 -4.40
CA ARG A 149 7.01 22.71 -5.47
C ARG A 149 7.28 23.59 -6.69
N LYS A 150 8.43 23.38 -7.31
CA LYS A 150 8.82 24.12 -8.51
C LYS A 150 8.46 23.34 -9.75
N LEU A 151 7.81 24.01 -10.70
CA LEU A 151 7.61 23.46 -12.03
C LEU A 151 8.95 23.22 -12.71
N ALA A 152 9.03 22.14 -13.46
CA ALA A 152 10.16 21.89 -14.34
C ALA A 152 10.13 22.85 -15.55
N GLU A 153 11.31 23.18 -16.09
CA GLU A 153 11.38 24.03 -17.29
C GLU A 153 10.64 23.39 -18.47
N GLU A 154 10.65 22.10 -18.51
CA GLU A 154 10.01 21.28 -19.56
C GLU A 154 8.48 21.26 -19.48
N GLN A 155 7.88 21.84 -18.44
CA GLN A 155 6.44 22.11 -18.41
C GLN A 155 6.00 22.89 -19.65
N GLY A 156 6.82 23.80 -20.14
CA GLY A 156 6.55 24.59 -21.34
C GLY A 156 6.44 23.79 -22.65
N TRP A 157 6.89 22.53 -22.67
CA TRP A 157 6.77 21.65 -23.84
C TRP A 157 5.38 21.06 -24.01
N PHE A 158 4.56 21.10 -22.97
CA PHE A 158 3.25 20.46 -22.91
C PHE A 158 2.14 21.51 -22.84
N GLU A 159 0.97 21.13 -23.34
CA GLU A 159 -0.25 21.79 -22.95
C GLU A 159 -0.57 21.42 -21.49
N GLU A 160 -1.17 22.39 -20.76
CA GLU A 160 -1.58 22.14 -19.37
C GLU A 160 -2.75 21.16 -19.29
N GLN A 161 -3.51 21.08 -20.38
CA GLN A 161 -4.65 20.18 -20.49
C GLN A 161 -4.17 18.80 -20.94
N ALA A 162 -4.57 17.80 -20.19
CA ALA A 162 -4.34 16.40 -20.47
C ALA A 162 -5.69 15.66 -20.51
N GLU A 163 -5.68 14.42 -20.93
CA GLU A 163 -6.88 13.59 -21.02
C GLU A 163 -6.65 12.24 -20.36
N LEU A 164 -7.55 11.86 -19.47
CA LEU A 164 -7.61 10.53 -18.89
C LEU A 164 -8.58 9.67 -19.70
N GLU A 165 -8.07 8.66 -20.38
CA GLU A 165 -8.85 7.68 -21.11
C GLU A 165 -9.03 6.40 -20.27
N ILE A 166 -10.27 6.10 -19.89
CA ILE A 166 -10.64 4.88 -19.18
C ILE A 166 -11.15 3.86 -20.19
N GLY A 167 -10.36 2.84 -20.44
CA GLY A 167 -10.69 1.73 -21.32
C GLY A 167 -11.29 0.53 -20.59
N ARG A 168 -11.73 -0.49 -21.34
CA ARG A 168 -12.28 -1.72 -20.77
C ARG A 168 -11.20 -2.58 -20.07
N GLU A 169 -10.01 -2.66 -20.65
CA GLU A 169 -8.90 -3.45 -20.12
C GLU A 169 -7.77 -2.57 -19.59
N LYS A 170 -7.42 -1.53 -20.34
CA LYS A 170 -6.34 -0.61 -20.02
C LYS A 170 -6.83 0.82 -20.08
N SER A 171 -6.24 1.67 -19.26
CA SER A 171 -6.51 3.08 -19.19
C SER A 171 -5.22 3.87 -19.37
N TYR A 172 -5.31 5.09 -19.87
CA TYR A 172 -4.15 5.88 -20.25
C TYR A 172 -4.33 7.35 -19.85
N VAL A 173 -3.22 8.00 -19.60
CA VAL A 173 -3.10 9.45 -19.57
C VAL A 173 -2.49 9.89 -20.89
N TRP A 174 -3.16 10.83 -21.55
CA TRP A 174 -2.70 11.45 -22.77
C TRP A 174 -2.21 12.87 -22.49
N LEU A 175 -0.95 13.13 -22.82
CA LEU A 175 -0.33 14.43 -22.75
C LEU A 175 -0.21 15.01 -24.16
N GLU A 176 -0.42 16.30 -24.31
CA GLU A 176 -0.30 16.99 -25.60
C GLU A 176 0.97 17.84 -25.62
N LEU A 177 1.80 17.64 -26.63
CA LEU A 177 3.01 18.42 -26.86
C LEU A 177 2.67 19.67 -27.70
N ARG A 178 3.17 20.83 -27.29
CA ARG A 178 3.02 22.10 -28.03
C ARG A 178 3.79 22.09 -29.34
N GLU A 179 4.97 21.50 -29.33
CA GLU A 179 5.81 21.37 -30.51
C GLU A 179 6.31 19.95 -30.67
N ALA A 180 6.64 19.56 -31.89
CA ALA A 180 7.23 18.26 -32.19
C ALA A 180 8.68 18.20 -31.67
N ALA A 181 8.86 18.03 -30.35
CA ALA A 181 10.18 17.87 -29.79
C ALA A 181 10.83 16.56 -30.31
N GLU A 182 12.05 16.65 -30.81
CA GLU A 182 12.89 15.48 -31.18
C GLU A 182 13.44 14.80 -29.92
N LYS A 183 12.56 14.55 -28.94
CA LYS A 183 12.93 13.93 -27.66
C LYS A 183 12.06 12.72 -27.40
N GLU A 184 12.67 11.76 -26.73
CA GLU A 184 12.05 10.54 -26.29
C GLU A 184 11.56 10.74 -24.84
N PHE A 185 10.31 10.46 -24.57
CA PHE A 185 9.72 10.58 -23.24
C PHE A 185 9.61 9.19 -22.59
N TRP A 186 10.00 9.10 -21.34
CA TRP A 186 10.05 7.87 -20.56
C TRP A 186 9.24 8.02 -19.26
N TYR A 187 8.66 6.93 -18.80
CA TYR A 187 8.04 6.80 -17.48
C TYR A 187 8.62 5.61 -16.74
N PHE A 188 8.65 5.71 -15.42
CA PHE A 188 9.23 4.67 -14.57
C PHE A 188 8.19 3.64 -14.15
N THR A 189 8.55 2.36 -14.18
CA THR A 189 7.76 1.22 -13.73
C THR A 189 8.54 0.43 -12.70
N GLU A 190 7.91 -0.53 -12.03
CA GLU A 190 8.62 -1.47 -11.14
C GLU A 190 9.73 -2.27 -11.84
N MET A 191 9.62 -2.40 -13.16
CA MET A 191 10.60 -3.11 -13.99
C MET A 191 11.62 -2.20 -14.66
N GLY A 192 11.69 -0.91 -14.29
CA GLY A 192 12.57 0.09 -14.89
C GLY A 192 11.84 1.05 -15.84
N TRP A 193 12.61 1.80 -16.59
CA TRP A 193 12.12 2.82 -17.52
C TRP A 193 11.40 2.19 -18.72
N ARG A 194 10.34 2.83 -19.16
CA ARG A 194 9.60 2.46 -20.37
C ARG A 194 9.34 3.72 -21.19
N LYS A 195 9.53 3.59 -22.48
CA LYS A 195 9.28 4.66 -23.44
C LYS A 195 7.79 4.88 -23.64
N ALA A 196 7.35 6.14 -23.53
CA ALA A 196 5.96 6.49 -23.82
C ALA A 196 5.66 6.31 -25.33
N VAL A 197 4.48 5.83 -25.62
CA VAL A 197 4.01 5.71 -27.01
C VAL A 197 3.60 7.09 -27.50
N ARG A 198 4.15 7.49 -28.63
CA ARG A 198 3.83 8.77 -29.29
C ARG A 198 2.89 8.56 -30.48
N GLU A 199 1.82 9.33 -30.51
CA GLU A 199 0.83 9.38 -31.60
C GLU A 199 0.67 10.84 -32.03
N GLY A 200 1.39 11.23 -33.07
CA GLY A 200 1.46 12.64 -33.51
C GLY A 200 2.09 13.54 -32.44
N ASN A 201 1.34 14.52 -31.96
CA ASN A 201 1.73 15.41 -30.85
C ASN A 201 1.28 14.90 -29.48
N ARG A 202 0.74 13.71 -29.38
CA ARG A 202 0.25 13.15 -28.11
C ARG A 202 1.17 12.04 -27.60
N LEU A 203 1.39 12.01 -26.29
CA LEU A 203 2.10 10.94 -25.58
C LEU A 203 1.10 10.16 -24.77
N ARG A 204 1.22 8.84 -24.80
CA ARG A 204 0.35 7.92 -24.06
C ARG A 204 1.13 7.22 -22.95
N ILE A 205 0.66 7.38 -21.72
CA ILE A 205 1.22 6.76 -20.51
C ILE A 205 0.14 5.89 -19.86
N PRO A 206 0.40 4.62 -19.55
CA PRO A 206 -0.59 3.77 -18.87
C PRO A 206 -0.90 4.30 -17.46
N THR A 207 -2.16 4.17 -17.02
CA THR A 207 -2.55 4.62 -15.67
C THR A 207 -1.98 3.74 -14.55
N ASP A 208 -1.62 2.49 -14.85
CA ASP A 208 -1.06 1.54 -13.88
C ASP A 208 0.36 1.91 -13.39
N VAL A 209 1.01 2.88 -14.02
CA VAL A 209 2.31 3.41 -13.55
C VAL A 209 2.18 4.60 -12.61
N PHE A 210 0.98 5.14 -12.48
CA PHE A 210 0.70 6.25 -11.57
C PHE A 210 0.36 5.76 -10.17
N ARG A 211 0.72 6.56 -9.19
CA ARG A 211 0.24 6.48 -7.82
C ARG A 211 -0.88 7.51 -7.65
N PHE A 212 -2.12 7.04 -7.48
CA PHE A 212 -3.30 7.90 -7.36
C PHE A 212 -3.66 8.16 -5.91
N LEU A 213 -3.98 9.41 -5.59
CA LEU A 213 -4.50 9.84 -4.32
C LEU A 213 -6.03 9.97 -4.40
N PHE A 214 -6.72 9.23 -3.54
CA PHE A 214 -8.18 9.21 -3.44
C PHE A 214 -8.66 9.98 -2.21
N PHE A 215 -9.59 10.90 -2.42
CA PHE A 215 -10.35 11.53 -1.34
C PHE A 215 -11.70 10.85 -1.20
N GLN A 216 -12.25 10.82 0.02
CA GLN A 216 -13.38 9.95 0.37
C GLN A 216 -14.64 10.17 -0.47
N ASN A 217 -15.02 11.40 -0.74
CA ASN A 217 -16.26 11.77 -1.43
C ASN A 217 -16.03 12.39 -2.82
N GLU A 218 -14.80 12.45 -3.27
CA GLU A 218 -14.45 13.10 -4.52
C GLU A 218 -13.86 12.12 -5.53
N PRO A 219 -13.90 12.47 -6.82
CA PRO A 219 -13.08 11.79 -7.81
C PRO A 219 -11.61 11.86 -7.40
N ILE A 220 -10.77 11.06 -8.04
CA ILE A 220 -9.33 11.08 -7.81
C ILE A 220 -8.81 12.50 -7.93
N GLY A 221 -8.23 13.03 -6.83
CA GLY A 221 -7.69 14.38 -6.85
C GLY A 221 -6.40 14.47 -7.67
N GLU A 222 -5.50 13.52 -7.46
CA GLU A 222 -4.16 13.56 -8.03
C GLU A 222 -3.66 12.18 -8.42
N GLY A 223 -2.82 12.14 -9.48
CA GLY A 223 -2.02 10.97 -9.85
C GLY A 223 -0.60 11.41 -10.16
N GLU A 224 0.38 10.70 -9.66
CA GLU A 224 1.80 11.02 -9.84
C GLU A 224 2.58 9.85 -10.41
N CYS A 225 3.50 10.11 -11.33
CA CYS A 225 4.48 9.15 -11.79
C CYS A 225 5.83 9.83 -12.08
N LEU A 226 6.90 9.05 -11.99
CA LEU A 226 8.24 9.53 -12.31
C LEU A 226 8.47 9.45 -13.82
N THR A 227 9.00 10.53 -14.40
CA THR A 227 9.24 10.66 -15.83
C THR A 227 10.64 11.20 -16.11
N ALA A 228 11.14 10.92 -17.32
CA ALA A 228 12.39 11.47 -17.82
C ALA A 228 12.31 11.59 -19.35
N TRP A 229 13.31 12.20 -19.97
CA TRP A 229 13.47 12.25 -21.43
C TRP A 229 14.93 12.15 -21.81
N THR A 230 15.13 11.68 -23.03
CA THR A 230 16.44 11.54 -23.66
C THR A 230 16.39 12.17 -25.05
N GLY A 231 17.56 12.37 -25.66
CA GLY A 231 17.67 12.69 -27.07
C GLY A 231 17.10 11.55 -27.95
N SER A 232 16.76 11.88 -29.19
CA SER A 232 16.30 10.87 -30.16
C SER A 232 17.39 9.83 -30.42
N GLY A 233 17.07 8.56 -30.22
CA GLY A 233 18.00 7.45 -30.42
C GLY A 233 18.97 7.19 -29.25
N GLU A 234 18.84 7.90 -28.15
CA GLU A 234 19.59 7.60 -26.93
C GLU A 234 19.00 6.40 -26.18
N SER A 235 19.86 5.76 -25.37
CA SER A 235 19.47 4.65 -24.50
C SER A 235 18.56 5.12 -23.36
N GLU A 236 18.05 4.17 -22.63
CA GLU A 236 17.27 4.34 -21.41
C GLU A 236 17.90 5.36 -20.45
N PRO A 237 17.13 6.29 -19.88
CA PRO A 237 17.68 7.32 -18.99
C PRO A 237 18.35 6.69 -17.76
N GLU A 238 19.51 7.21 -17.40
CA GLU A 238 20.14 6.86 -16.12
C GLU A 238 19.30 7.44 -14.97
N ILE A 239 19.14 6.65 -13.87
CA ILE A 239 18.32 7.02 -12.71
C ILE A 239 19.11 7.99 -11.81
N GLU A 240 19.61 9.08 -12.34
CA GLU A 240 20.06 10.20 -11.53
C GLU A 240 18.86 11.10 -11.23
N LYS A 241 18.63 11.39 -9.96
CA LYS A 241 17.50 12.21 -9.48
C LYS A 241 17.40 13.58 -10.18
N GLU A 242 18.53 14.08 -10.68
CA GLU A 242 18.60 15.38 -11.34
C GLU A 242 17.95 15.40 -12.73
N ASN A 243 17.87 14.24 -13.39
CA ASN A 243 17.29 14.09 -14.73
C ASN A 243 15.84 13.62 -14.71
N CYS A 244 15.33 13.24 -13.55
CA CYS A 244 13.94 12.82 -13.40
C CYS A 244 13.03 14.03 -13.15
N ARG A 245 11.76 13.89 -13.54
CA ARG A 245 10.69 14.85 -13.22
C ARG A 245 9.50 14.07 -12.70
N GLU A 246 8.73 14.69 -11.85
CA GLU A 246 7.49 14.12 -11.36
C GLU A 246 6.33 14.69 -12.17
N LEU A 247 5.73 13.84 -12.98
CA LEU A 247 4.48 14.14 -13.67
C LEU A 247 3.33 13.97 -12.68
N ASN A 248 2.59 15.03 -12.46
CA ASN A 248 1.40 15.04 -11.65
C ASN A 248 0.19 15.39 -12.53
N ILE A 249 -0.89 14.62 -12.41
CA ILE A 249 -2.16 14.90 -13.07
C ILE A 249 -3.23 15.21 -12.02
N HIS A 250 -4.02 16.28 -12.27
CA HIS A 250 -5.14 16.68 -11.44
C HIS A 250 -6.44 16.37 -12.17
N ILE A 251 -7.31 15.57 -11.54
CA ILE A 251 -8.59 15.13 -12.07
C ILE A 251 -9.68 15.80 -11.26
N TRP A 252 -10.63 16.43 -11.94
CA TRP A 252 -11.77 17.17 -11.36
C TRP A 252 -12.99 16.29 -11.17
#